data_60cc38be095bb57682b602bd2eeb755e
#
_entry.id   60cc38be095bb57682b602bd2eeb755e
#
_cell.length_a   1.000
_cell.length_b   1.000
_cell.length_c   1.000
_cell.angle_alpha   90.00
_cell.angle_beta   90.00
_cell.angle_gamma   90.00
#
_symmetry.space_group_name_H-M   'P 1'
#
loop_
_entity.id
_entity.type
_entity.pdbx_description
1 polymer ?
#
loop_
_entity_poly.entity_id
_entity_poly.type
_entity_poly.pdbx_seq_one_letter_code
_entity_poly.pdbx_strand_id
1 'polypeptide(L)'
;SLLYEHYVYGLLYEAYHHDITYQFKGKTGYPDFLYQSENYKAILDAKYIPKYQGEPLDNYVIRQLSGYSRDLTILKYLGYPNLTETSHVPDVPCIILYPTEGNNYSNPFLHKQLEDLCSKSVSELSQFYKISIPIPILKPR
;
A
#
# COMPACT_ATOMS: atom_id res chain seq x y z
N SER A 1 8.84 10.43 -3.07
CA SER A 1 10.13 10.78 -2.50
C SER A 1 10.50 9.82 -1.39
N LEU A 2 11.79 9.61 -1.21
CA LEU A 2 12.29 8.71 -0.18
C LEU A 2 11.91 9.18 1.23
N LEU A 3 11.92 10.47 1.45
CA LEU A 3 11.54 11.06 2.75
C LEU A 3 10.08 10.75 3.09
N TYR A 4 9.19 10.90 2.11
CA TYR A 4 7.78 10.58 2.30
C TYR A 4 7.59 9.08 2.58
N GLU A 5 8.28 8.23 1.82
CA GLU A 5 8.21 6.78 2.00
C GLU A 5 8.63 6.37 3.41
N HIS A 6 9.75 6.96 3.93
CA HIS A 6 10.19 6.69 5.29
C HIS A 6 9.19 7.17 6.35
N TYR A 7 8.58 8.32 6.10
CA TYR A 7 7.55 8.85 7.00
C TYR A 7 6.36 7.89 7.07
N VAL A 8 5.89 7.42 5.91
CA VAL A 8 4.78 6.47 5.86
C VAL A 8 5.15 5.15 6.55
N TYR A 9 6.39 4.67 6.35
CA TYR A 9 6.85 3.47 7.04
C TYR A 9 6.74 3.62 8.55
N GLY A 10 7.15 4.76 9.09
CA GLY A 10 7.04 5.02 10.53
C GLY A 10 5.61 4.92 11.04
N LEU A 11 4.66 5.47 10.29
CA LEU A 11 3.23 5.40 10.66
C LEU A 11 2.72 3.97 10.62
N LEU A 12 3.07 3.22 9.59
CA LEU A 12 2.65 1.82 9.44
C LEU A 12 3.27 0.95 10.53
N TYR A 13 4.55 1.15 10.83
CA TYR A 13 5.22 0.35 11.85
C TYR A 13 4.67 0.64 13.24
N GLU A 14 4.35 1.90 13.54
CA GLU A 14 3.75 2.26 14.82
C GLU A 14 2.41 1.53 15.03
N ALA A 15 1.61 1.42 13.96
CA ALA A 15 0.30 0.79 14.05
C ALA A 15 0.35 -0.75 13.99
N TYR A 16 1.21 -1.31 13.13
CA TYR A 16 1.13 -2.73 12.77
C TYR A 16 2.40 -3.53 13.08
N HIS A 17 3.47 -2.85 13.48
CA HIS A 17 4.73 -3.49 13.89
C HIS A 17 5.26 -4.49 12.85
N HIS A 18 5.46 -5.75 13.25
CA HIS A 18 6.06 -6.77 12.40
C HIS A 18 5.16 -7.28 11.28
N ASP A 19 3.89 -6.89 11.28
CA ASP A 19 3.00 -7.20 10.15
C ASP A 19 3.37 -6.43 8.89
N ILE A 20 4.20 -5.37 9.01
CA ILE A 20 4.71 -4.60 7.89
C ILE A 20 6.12 -5.04 7.54
N THR A 21 6.35 -5.33 6.25
CA THR A 21 7.67 -5.56 5.69
C THR A 21 7.98 -4.42 4.74
N TYR A 22 9.16 -3.82 4.87
CA TYR A 22 9.60 -2.67 4.09
C TYR A 22 10.55 -3.12 2.98
N GLN A 23 10.26 -2.69 1.74
CA GLN A 23 11.12 -2.91 0.56
C GLN A 23 11.49 -4.39 0.32
N PHE A 24 10.48 -5.24 0.30
CA PHE A 24 10.69 -6.65 -0.02
C PHE A 24 11.11 -6.82 -1.48
N LYS A 25 12.13 -7.67 -1.71
CA LYS A 25 12.61 -7.94 -3.07
C LYS A 25 11.79 -9.04 -3.72
N GLY A 26 10.87 -8.66 -4.60
CA GLY A 26 10.12 -9.58 -5.44
C GLY A 26 10.87 -9.91 -6.73
N LYS A 27 10.27 -10.76 -7.55
CA LYS A 27 10.80 -11.09 -8.87
C LYS A 27 10.68 -9.91 -9.83
N THR A 28 9.59 -9.15 -9.75
CA THR A 28 9.27 -8.07 -10.67
C THR A 28 9.69 -6.69 -10.15
N GLY A 29 10.16 -6.60 -8.92
CA GLY A 29 10.58 -5.34 -8.33
C GLY A 29 10.40 -5.32 -6.83
N TYR A 30 10.45 -4.10 -6.26
CA TYR A 30 10.39 -3.88 -4.82
C TYR A 30 9.11 -3.11 -4.48
N PRO A 31 8.03 -3.78 -4.04
CA PRO A 31 6.92 -3.02 -3.45
C PRO A 31 7.43 -2.30 -2.20
N ASP A 32 6.90 -1.10 -1.96
CA ASP A 32 7.36 -0.34 -0.80
C ASP A 32 7.06 -1.08 0.49
N PHE A 33 5.83 -1.61 0.63
CA PHE A 33 5.44 -2.32 1.84
C PHE A 33 4.60 -3.54 1.51
N LEU A 34 4.76 -4.59 2.33
CA LEU A 34 3.85 -5.72 2.37
C LEU A 34 3.23 -5.78 3.76
N TYR A 35 1.95 -6.02 3.80
CA TYR A 35 1.21 -6.20 5.06
C TYR A 35 0.73 -7.64 5.14
N GLN A 36 0.97 -8.28 6.28
CA GLN A 36 0.50 -9.64 6.51
C GLN A 36 0.06 -9.77 7.97
N SER A 37 -1.25 -9.90 8.17
CA SER A 37 -1.79 -10.29 9.46
C SER A 37 -2.42 -11.67 9.32
N GLU A 38 -3.02 -12.15 10.40
CA GLU A 38 -3.70 -13.45 10.38
C GLU A 38 -4.84 -13.46 9.36
N ASN A 39 -5.55 -12.34 9.23
CA ASN A 39 -6.80 -12.27 8.47
C ASN A 39 -6.71 -11.43 7.18
N TYR A 40 -5.62 -10.73 6.96
CA TYR A 40 -5.56 -9.79 5.84
C TYR A 40 -4.14 -9.69 5.30
N LYS A 41 -4.02 -9.61 3.98
CA LYS A 41 -2.75 -9.46 3.29
C LYS A 41 -2.91 -8.40 2.21
N ALA A 42 -1.90 -7.54 2.06
CA ALA A 42 -1.98 -6.45 1.08
C ALA A 42 -0.59 -6.02 0.61
N ILE A 43 -0.58 -5.44 -0.58
CA ILE A 43 0.61 -4.80 -1.16
C ILE A 43 0.37 -3.30 -1.13
N LEU A 44 1.29 -2.54 -0.55
CA LEU A 44 1.13 -1.10 -0.40
C LEU A 44 2.29 -0.37 -1.06
N ASP A 45 1.97 0.81 -1.59
CA ASP A 45 2.97 1.64 -2.26
C ASP A 45 2.74 3.09 -1.90
N ALA A 46 3.81 3.78 -1.49
CA ALA A 46 3.75 5.19 -1.15
C ALA A 46 4.03 6.02 -2.39
N LYS A 47 3.11 6.89 -2.76
CA LYS A 47 3.26 7.77 -3.93
C LYS A 47 3.09 9.22 -3.50
N TYR A 48 4.15 10.00 -3.60
CA TYR A 48 4.12 11.42 -3.24
C TYR A 48 3.49 12.23 -4.37
N ILE A 49 2.18 12.03 -4.56
CA ILE A 49 1.41 12.72 -5.61
C ILE A 49 0.14 13.27 -4.96
N PRO A 50 0.19 14.52 -4.45
CA PRO A 50 -0.99 15.12 -3.77
C PRO A 50 -2.24 15.17 -4.64
N LYS A 51 -2.07 15.26 -5.97
CA LYS A 51 -3.19 15.33 -6.92
C LYS A 51 -4.05 14.05 -6.97
N TYR A 52 -3.62 12.96 -6.33
CA TYR A 52 -4.44 11.74 -6.33
C TYR A 52 -5.72 11.88 -5.51
N GLN A 53 -5.83 12.91 -4.69
CA GLN A 53 -7.08 13.19 -4.02
C GLN A 53 -8.12 13.64 -5.06
N GLY A 54 -9.16 12.81 -5.26
CA GLY A 54 -10.19 13.09 -6.24
C GLY A 54 -9.83 12.81 -7.69
N GLU A 55 -8.60 12.35 -7.97
CA GLU A 55 -8.15 12.06 -9.32
C GLU A 55 -7.98 10.55 -9.54
N PRO A 56 -8.10 10.06 -10.79
CA PRO A 56 -7.83 8.65 -11.06
C PRO A 56 -6.35 8.33 -10.92
N LEU A 57 -6.06 7.06 -10.63
CA LEU A 57 -4.68 6.58 -10.57
C LEU A 57 -4.04 6.53 -11.96
N ASP A 58 -2.72 6.77 -12.02
CA ASP A 58 -1.96 6.59 -13.25
C ASP A 58 -1.95 5.12 -13.69
N ASN A 59 -2.05 4.89 -14.99
CA ASN A 59 -1.94 3.54 -15.54
C ASN A 59 -0.61 2.89 -15.18
N TYR A 60 0.47 3.65 -15.09
CA TYR A 60 1.77 3.13 -14.70
C TYR A 60 1.72 2.51 -13.29
N VAL A 61 1.12 3.22 -12.34
CA VAL A 61 0.99 2.75 -10.96
C VAL A 61 0.12 1.49 -10.89
N ILE A 62 -0.98 1.50 -11.63
CA ILE A 62 -1.88 0.34 -11.68
C ILE A 62 -1.15 -0.88 -12.22
N ARG A 63 -0.38 -0.72 -13.30
CA ARG A 63 0.38 -1.82 -13.91
C ARG A 63 1.47 -2.34 -12.98
N GLN A 64 2.16 -1.43 -12.29
CA GLN A 64 3.21 -1.80 -11.35
C GLN A 64 2.67 -2.67 -10.22
N LEU A 65 1.59 -2.23 -9.58
CA LEU A 65 0.97 -2.98 -8.48
C LEU A 65 0.33 -4.26 -8.96
N SER A 66 -0.28 -4.25 -10.15
CA SER A 66 -0.82 -5.46 -10.74
C SER A 66 0.27 -6.51 -10.98
N GLY A 67 1.46 -6.07 -11.37
CA GLY A 67 2.62 -6.96 -11.52
C GLY A 67 3.01 -7.59 -10.20
N TYR A 68 3.07 -6.80 -9.12
CA TYR A 68 3.37 -7.32 -7.79
C TYR A 68 2.34 -8.34 -7.33
N SER A 69 1.07 -8.12 -7.63
CA SER A 69 0.01 -9.02 -7.19
C SER A 69 0.01 -10.38 -7.91
N ARG A 70 0.83 -10.53 -8.95
CA ARG A 70 1.02 -11.79 -9.66
C ARG A 70 2.42 -12.37 -9.44
N ASP A 71 3.24 -11.72 -8.64
CA ASP A 71 4.62 -12.13 -8.37
C ASP A 71 4.62 -13.25 -7.34
N LEU A 72 5.02 -14.46 -7.77
CA LEU A 72 4.99 -15.63 -6.88
C LEU A 72 5.92 -15.47 -5.67
N THR A 73 7.05 -14.76 -5.83
CA THR A 73 7.96 -14.50 -4.71
C THR A 73 7.25 -13.69 -3.62
N ILE A 74 6.51 -12.66 -4.03
CA ILE A 74 5.74 -11.82 -3.11
C ILE A 74 4.59 -12.62 -2.50
N LEU A 75 3.84 -13.35 -3.33
CA LEU A 75 2.68 -14.10 -2.86
C LEU A 75 3.06 -15.20 -1.87
N LYS A 76 4.18 -15.89 -2.12
CA LYS A 76 4.69 -16.90 -1.17
C LYS A 76 5.09 -16.26 0.15
N TYR A 77 5.76 -15.12 0.10
CA TYR A 77 6.13 -14.40 1.32
C TYR A 77 4.89 -13.98 2.12
N LEU A 78 3.82 -13.58 1.44
CA LEU A 78 2.55 -13.23 2.08
C LEU A 78 1.79 -14.43 2.63
N GLY A 79 2.32 -15.65 2.44
CA GLY A 79 1.75 -16.85 3.03
C GLY A 79 0.73 -17.58 2.16
N TYR A 80 0.65 -17.27 0.88
CA TYR A 80 -0.20 -18.02 -0.03
C TYR A 80 0.54 -19.32 -0.45
N PRO A 81 0.02 -20.50 -0.08
CA PRO A 81 0.76 -21.75 -0.30
C PRO A 81 0.52 -22.34 -1.69
N ASN A 82 1.47 -23.16 -2.14
CA ASN A 82 1.30 -24.07 -3.28
C ASN A 82 0.99 -23.38 -4.61
N LEU A 83 1.44 -22.13 -4.79
CA LEU A 83 1.27 -21.42 -6.05
C LEU A 83 2.35 -21.79 -7.05
N THR A 84 1.95 -22.03 -8.30
CA THR A 84 2.83 -22.26 -9.43
C THR A 84 2.48 -21.26 -10.54
N GLU A 85 3.28 -21.26 -11.61
CA GLU A 85 3.10 -20.36 -12.75
C GLU A 85 1.76 -20.55 -13.45
N THR A 86 1.11 -21.70 -13.28
CA THR A 86 -0.18 -22.01 -13.88
C THR A 86 -1.34 -21.93 -12.90
N SER A 87 -1.06 -21.58 -11.64
CA SER A 87 -2.11 -21.40 -10.63
C SER A 87 -2.95 -20.17 -10.89
N HIS A 88 -4.21 -20.21 -10.50
CA HIS A 88 -4.97 -18.98 -10.32
C HIS A 88 -4.41 -18.24 -9.12
N VAL A 89 -4.06 -16.96 -9.31
CA VAL A 89 -3.51 -16.16 -8.22
C VAL A 89 -4.63 -15.64 -7.33
N PRO A 90 -4.36 -15.48 -6.03
CA PRO A 90 -5.34 -14.87 -5.13
C PRO A 90 -5.55 -13.39 -5.47
N ASP A 91 -6.70 -12.86 -5.07
CA ASP A 91 -7.05 -11.47 -5.29
C ASP A 91 -6.50 -10.62 -4.14
N VAL A 92 -5.25 -10.18 -4.29
CA VAL A 92 -4.53 -9.45 -3.24
C VAL A 92 -4.84 -7.96 -3.34
N PRO A 93 -5.32 -7.34 -2.27
CA PRO A 93 -5.52 -5.89 -2.26
C PRO A 93 -4.22 -5.13 -2.52
N CYS A 94 -4.32 -4.11 -3.36
CA CYS A 94 -3.24 -3.17 -3.65
C CYS A 94 -3.66 -1.79 -3.15
N ILE A 95 -2.82 -1.15 -2.35
CA ILE A 95 -3.16 0.10 -1.67
C ILE A 95 -2.14 1.17 -2.01
N ILE A 96 -2.62 2.30 -2.52
CA ILE A 96 -1.79 3.47 -2.77
C ILE A 96 -1.93 4.43 -1.58
N LEU A 97 -0.80 4.81 -1.01
CA LEU A 97 -0.74 5.75 0.10
C LEU A 97 -0.25 7.09 -0.42
N TYR A 98 -1.15 8.07 -0.52
CA TYR A 98 -0.83 9.37 -1.10
C TYR A 98 -0.96 10.47 -0.06
N PRO A 99 -0.17 11.56 -0.19
CA PRO A 99 -0.20 12.62 0.81
C PRO A 99 -1.43 13.52 0.66
N THR A 100 -1.90 14.02 1.79
CA THR A 100 -2.88 15.08 1.84
C THR A 100 -2.43 16.11 2.87
N GLU A 101 -2.81 17.35 2.65
CA GLU A 101 -2.52 18.39 3.63
C GLU A 101 -3.39 18.20 4.86
N GLY A 102 -2.79 18.32 6.04
CA GLY A 102 -3.51 18.19 7.29
C GLY A 102 -2.89 19.03 8.39
N ASN A 103 -3.74 19.59 9.21
CA ASN A 103 -3.33 20.33 10.41
C ASN A 103 -3.19 19.41 11.62
N ASN A 104 -3.53 18.14 11.46
CA ASN A 104 -3.53 17.17 12.54
C ASN A 104 -2.59 16.02 12.17
N TYR A 105 -1.62 15.77 13.04
CA TYR A 105 -0.56 14.80 12.81
C TYR A 105 -0.91 13.40 13.32
N SER A 106 -2.17 13.09 13.50
CA SER A 106 -2.56 11.78 13.97
C SER A 106 -2.28 10.72 12.90
N ASN A 107 -1.76 9.59 13.35
CA ASN A 107 -1.50 8.44 12.49
C ASN A 107 -2.84 7.84 12.03
N PRO A 108 -3.14 7.84 10.72
CA PRO A 108 -4.44 7.35 10.24
C PRO A 108 -4.64 5.85 10.43
N PHE A 109 -3.57 5.09 10.68
CA PHE A 109 -3.62 3.64 10.87
C PHE A 109 -3.80 3.23 12.32
N LEU A 110 -3.48 4.12 13.25
CA LEU A 110 -3.41 3.78 14.66
C LEU A 110 -4.79 3.40 15.21
N HIS A 111 -4.85 2.26 15.91
CA HIS A 111 -6.08 1.70 16.49
C HIS A 111 -7.12 1.28 15.46
N LYS A 112 -6.70 1.07 14.19
CA LYS A 112 -7.59 0.59 13.12
C LYS A 112 -7.00 -0.62 12.43
N GLN A 113 -7.86 -1.53 12.02
CA GLN A 113 -7.44 -2.62 11.14
C GLN A 113 -7.25 -2.07 9.73
N LEU A 114 -6.20 -2.52 9.04
CA LEU A 114 -5.94 -2.01 7.69
C LEU A 114 -7.11 -2.28 6.74
N GLU A 115 -7.72 -3.47 6.84
CA GLU A 115 -8.86 -3.84 6.00
C GLU A 115 -10.06 -2.89 6.15
N ASP A 116 -10.23 -2.29 7.33
CA ASP A 116 -11.34 -1.37 7.57
C ASP A 116 -11.14 -0.03 6.84
N LEU A 117 -9.92 0.28 6.46
CA LEU A 117 -9.60 1.48 5.68
C LEU A 117 -9.77 1.28 4.18
N CYS A 118 -10.03 0.04 3.76
CA CYS A 118 -10.14 -0.36 2.36
C CYS A 118 -11.58 -0.72 2.00
N SER A 119 -12.52 0.18 2.29
CA SER A 119 -13.96 -0.10 2.14
C SER A 119 -14.47 0.11 0.72
N LYS A 120 -13.82 0.95 -0.07
CA LYS A 120 -14.28 1.27 -1.43
C LYS A 120 -13.13 1.22 -2.41
N SER A 121 -13.21 0.28 -3.34
CA SER A 121 -12.22 0.15 -4.38
C SER A 121 -12.25 1.33 -5.36
N VAL A 122 -11.11 1.66 -5.92
CA VAL A 122 -11.01 2.66 -6.99
C VAL A 122 -11.91 2.23 -8.16
N SER A 123 -12.64 3.19 -8.75
CA SER A 123 -13.62 2.92 -9.81
C SER A 123 -13.01 2.10 -10.95
N GLU A 124 -13.75 1.08 -11.40
CA GLU A 124 -13.38 0.19 -12.51
C GLU A 124 -12.16 -0.71 -12.20
N LEU A 125 -11.71 -0.77 -10.94
CA LEU A 125 -10.61 -1.66 -10.54
C LEU A 125 -11.04 -2.53 -9.37
N SER A 126 -10.68 -3.80 -9.42
CA SER A 126 -10.94 -4.73 -8.33
C SER A 126 -9.79 -4.71 -7.33
N GLN A 127 -10.10 -4.55 -6.05
CA GLN A 127 -9.14 -4.63 -4.94
C GLN A 127 -7.99 -3.62 -5.04
N PHE A 128 -8.26 -2.45 -5.60
CA PHE A 128 -7.34 -1.31 -5.60
C PHE A 128 -7.92 -0.22 -4.71
N TYR A 129 -7.13 0.28 -3.76
CA TYR A 129 -7.58 1.25 -2.79
C TYR A 129 -6.61 2.43 -2.70
N LYS A 130 -7.12 3.59 -2.31
CA LYS A 130 -6.32 4.77 -2.00
C LYS A 130 -6.56 5.14 -0.55
N ILE A 131 -5.48 5.39 0.18
CA ILE A 131 -5.56 5.91 1.54
C ILE A 131 -4.75 7.20 1.59
N SER A 132 -5.38 8.28 2.08
CA SER A 132 -4.69 9.55 2.23
C SER A 132 -3.90 9.58 3.53
N ILE A 133 -2.68 10.12 3.45
CA ILE A 133 -1.79 10.26 4.59
C ILE A 133 -1.64 11.75 4.89
N PRO A 134 -2.17 12.23 6.01
CA PRO A 134 -1.99 13.63 6.38
C PRO A 134 -0.51 13.93 6.62
N ILE A 135 -0.01 14.97 5.96
CA ILE A 135 1.36 15.42 6.18
C ILE A 135 1.34 16.90 6.60
N PRO A 136 2.34 17.34 7.36
CA PRO A 136 2.43 18.73 7.75
C PRO A 136 2.56 19.64 6.53
N ILE A 137 1.86 20.76 6.56
CA ILE A 137 2.02 21.80 5.55
C ILE A 137 3.27 22.60 5.93
N LEU A 138 4.28 22.59 5.04
CA LEU A 138 5.41 23.49 5.18
C LEU A 138 5.00 24.83 4.56
N LYS A 139 4.72 25.81 5.41
CA LYS A 139 4.42 27.15 4.91
C LYS A 139 5.70 27.79 4.40
N PRO A 140 5.69 28.34 3.18
CA PRO A 140 6.85 29.11 2.73
C PRO A 140 7.04 30.33 3.63
N ARG A 141 8.27 30.62 3.92
CA ARG A 141 8.63 31.80 4.70
C ARG A 141 8.54 33.06 3.86
#